data_a40c1bb664bbd8bf3d48df5bf76ec770
#
_entry.id   a40c1bb664bbd8bf3d48df5bf76ec770
#
_cell.length_a   1.000
_cell.length_b   1.000
_cell.length_c   1.000
_cell.angle_alpha   90.00
_cell.angle_beta   90.00
_cell.angle_gamma   90.00
#
_symmetry.space_group_name_H-M   'P 1'
#
loop_
_entity.id
_entity.type
_entity.pdbx_description
1 polymer ?
#
loop_
_entity_poly.entity_id
_entity_poly.type
_entity_poly.pdbx_seq_one_letter_code
_entity_poly.pdbx_strand_id
1 'polypeptide(L)' 'MKLSTRNQLKGKVVSINNGAVNSIVSIDIGGGNIITATISCAAVEELNLKVGSDAYAVIKATNVMVGIDE' A
#
# COMPACT_ATOMS: atom_id res chain seq x y z
N MET A 1 2.02 1.38 -15.67
CA MET A 1 0.84 1.82 -14.91
C MET A 1 0.65 3.32 -15.11
N LYS A 2 -0.52 3.71 -15.54
CA LYS A 2 -0.87 5.13 -15.72
C LYS A 2 -1.98 5.51 -14.76
N LEU A 3 -1.70 6.45 -13.87
CA LEU A 3 -2.66 6.95 -12.89
C LEU A 3 -2.52 8.47 -12.81
N SER A 4 -3.60 9.14 -12.46
CA SER A 4 -3.58 10.58 -12.21
C SER A 4 -2.87 10.92 -10.90
N THR A 5 -2.71 9.94 -10.02
CA THR A 5 -2.10 10.10 -8.71
C THR A 5 -0.61 10.42 -8.84
N ARG A 6 -0.14 11.39 -8.07
CA ARG A 6 1.25 11.83 -8.13
C ARG A 6 2.19 10.99 -7.27
N ASN A 7 1.65 10.31 -6.25
CA ASN A 7 2.45 9.52 -5.31
C ASN A 7 2.27 8.03 -5.60
N GLN A 8 3.28 7.44 -6.23
CA GLN A 8 3.30 6.03 -6.60
C GLN A 8 4.62 5.45 -6.13
N LEU A 9 4.57 4.71 -5.04
CA LEU A 9 5.76 4.19 -4.37
C LEU A 9 5.85 2.68 -4.57
N LYS A 10 6.80 2.24 -5.36
CA LYS A 10 7.00 0.82 -5.62
C LYS A 10 7.65 0.14 -4.42
N GLY A 11 7.15 -1.03 -4.07
CA GLY A 11 7.70 -1.82 -2.99
C GLY A 11 7.30 -3.29 -3.04
N LYS A 12 7.49 -3.95 -1.92
CA LYS A 12 7.15 -5.37 -1.73
C LYS A 12 6.09 -5.51 -0.66
N VAL A 13 5.10 -6.34 -0.90
CA VAL A 13 4.13 -6.71 0.13
C VAL A 13 4.85 -7.56 1.18
N VAL A 14 4.81 -7.11 2.44
CA VAL A 14 5.45 -7.82 3.55
C VAL A 14 4.45 -8.47 4.50
N SER A 15 3.22 -8.02 4.51
CA SER A 15 2.16 -8.67 5.29
C SER A 15 0.78 -8.40 4.71
N ILE A 16 -0.13 -9.36 4.90
CA ILE A 16 -1.53 -9.25 4.54
C ILE A 16 -2.33 -9.82 5.70
N ASN A 17 -3.15 -8.99 6.34
CA ASN A 17 -4.06 -9.41 7.39
C ASN A 17 -5.48 -9.30 6.88
N ASN A 18 -6.11 -10.44 6.63
CA ASN A 18 -7.47 -10.51 6.12
C ASN A 18 -8.47 -10.38 7.26
N GLY A 19 -9.37 -9.41 7.16
CA GLY A 19 -10.55 -9.33 8.00
C GLY A 19 -11.75 -9.96 7.31
N ALA A 20 -12.95 -9.67 7.80
CA ALA A 20 -14.18 -10.22 7.22
C ALA A 20 -14.49 -9.62 5.84
N VAL A 21 -14.23 -8.33 5.65
CA VAL A 21 -14.51 -7.60 4.42
C VAL A 21 -13.26 -6.89 3.90
N ASN A 22 -12.49 -6.30 4.80
CA ASN A 22 -11.29 -5.54 4.47
C ASN A 22 -10.03 -6.26 4.92
N SER A 23 -8.95 -5.99 4.21
CA SER A 23 -7.61 -6.51 4.51
C SER A 23 -6.67 -5.36 4.76
N ILE A 24 -5.71 -5.57 5.66
CA ILE A 24 -4.64 -4.62 5.91
C ILE A 24 -3.39 -5.15 5.22
N VAL A 25 -2.88 -4.39 4.27
CA VAL A 25 -1.71 -4.76 3.46
C VAL A 25 -0.58 -3.80 3.80
N SER A 26 0.58 -4.34 4.13
CA SER A 26 1.78 -3.54 4.40
C SER A 26 2.77 -3.72 3.26
N ILE A 27 3.29 -2.60 2.77
CA ILE A 27 4.21 -2.54 1.63
C ILE A 27 5.51 -1.90 2.10
N ASP A 28 6.61 -2.64 1.98
CA ASP A 28 7.94 -2.11 2.25
C ASP A 28 8.42 -1.35 1.02
N ILE A 29 8.57 -0.05 1.13
CA ILE A 29 9.02 0.82 0.03
C ILE A 29 10.51 1.14 0.09
N GLY A 30 11.25 0.47 0.98
CA GLY A 30 12.69 0.67 1.13
C GLY A 30 13.06 1.69 2.21
N GLY A 31 14.33 1.72 2.55
CA GLY A 31 14.84 2.67 3.57
C GLY A 31 14.25 2.51 4.96
N GLY A 32 13.69 1.34 5.27
CA GLY A 32 13.01 1.09 6.54
C GLY A 32 11.59 1.64 6.60
N ASN A 33 11.01 2.05 5.48
CA ASN A 33 9.68 2.64 5.43
C ASN A 33 8.62 1.63 4.99
N ILE A 34 7.54 1.55 5.75
CA ILE A 34 6.41 0.67 5.48
C ILE A 34 5.17 1.53 5.27
N ILE A 35 4.47 1.30 4.17
CA ILE A 35 3.17 1.92 3.91
C ILE A 35 2.09 0.88 4.20
N THR A 36 1.12 1.25 5.01
CA THR A 36 0.00 0.39 5.37
C THR A 36 -1.25 0.85 4.65
N ALA A 37 -1.91 -0.07 3.98
CA ALA A 37 -3.14 0.19 3.24
C ALA A 37 -4.27 -0.69 3.74
N THR A 38 -5.46 -0.14 3.81
CA THR A 38 -6.68 -0.91 4.04
C THR A 38 -7.43 -0.99 2.72
N ILE A 39 -7.57 -2.20 2.19
CA ILE A 39 -8.32 -2.45 0.95
C ILE A 39 -9.29 -3.59 1.17
N SER A 40 -10.23 -3.79 0.27
CA SER A 40 -11.16 -4.91 0.41
C SER A 40 -10.45 -6.26 0.22
N CYS A 41 -10.97 -7.30 0.86
CA CYS A 41 -10.48 -8.66 0.62
C CYS A 41 -10.65 -9.04 -0.85
N ALA A 42 -11.72 -8.58 -1.50
CA ALA A 42 -11.93 -8.79 -2.92
C ALA A 42 -10.81 -8.17 -3.76
N ALA A 43 -10.34 -6.98 -3.40
CA ALA A 43 -9.22 -6.33 -4.09
C ALA A 43 -7.92 -7.12 -3.96
N VAL A 44 -7.65 -7.68 -2.78
CA VAL A 44 -6.49 -8.56 -2.58
C VAL A 44 -6.52 -9.74 -3.55
N GLU A 45 -7.69 -10.36 -3.71
CA GLU A 45 -7.87 -11.48 -4.64
C GLU A 45 -7.73 -11.05 -6.09
N GLU A 46 -8.40 -9.96 -6.48
CA GLU A 46 -8.37 -9.46 -7.86
C GLU A 46 -6.96 -9.08 -8.29
N LEU A 47 -6.18 -8.48 -7.40
CA LEU A 47 -4.80 -8.10 -7.66
C LEU A 47 -3.82 -9.27 -7.45
N ASN A 48 -4.32 -10.39 -6.98
CA ASN A 48 -3.52 -11.58 -6.67
C ASN A 48 -2.33 -11.26 -5.77
N LEU A 49 -2.58 -10.47 -4.73
CA LEU A 49 -1.53 -10.04 -3.80
C LEU A 49 -1.13 -11.18 -2.87
N LYS A 50 0.16 -11.33 -2.69
CA LYS A 50 0.78 -12.29 -1.76
C LYS A 50 1.95 -11.61 -1.08
N VAL A 51 2.36 -12.11 0.07
CA VAL A 51 3.62 -11.70 0.69
C VAL A 51 4.75 -11.96 -0.31
N GLY A 52 5.55 -10.94 -0.57
CA GLY A 52 6.61 -10.99 -1.57
C GLY A 52 6.23 -10.43 -2.94
N SER A 53 4.94 -10.15 -3.19
CA SER A 53 4.50 -9.53 -4.44
C SER A 53 5.07 -8.13 -4.59
N ASP A 54 5.41 -7.76 -5.83
CA ASP A 54 5.66 -6.37 -6.17
C ASP A 54 4.33 -5.61 -6.17
N ALA A 55 4.32 -4.44 -5.58
CA ALA A 55 3.13 -3.61 -5.52
C ALA A 55 3.50 -2.13 -5.45
N TYR A 56 2.54 -1.28 -5.75
CA TYR A 56 2.70 0.17 -5.61
C TYR A 56 1.77 0.67 -4.53
N ALA A 57 2.31 1.49 -3.62
CA ALA A 57 1.48 2.30 -2.75
C ALA A 57 1.10 3.55 -3.52
N VAL A 58 -0.17 3.70 -3.82
CA VAL A 58 -0.71 4.82 -4.60
C VAL A 58 -1.46 5.73 -3.66
N ILE A 59 -0.98 6.97 -3.51
CA ILE A 59 -1.51 7.87 -2.49
C ILE A 59 -1.92 9.19 -3.15
N LYS A 60 -3.20 9.50 -3.03
CA LYS A 60 -3.72 10.78 -3.52
C LYS A 60 -3.05 11.93 -2.77
N ALA A 61 -2.58 12.95 -3.50
CA ALA A 61 -1.84 14.05 -2.91
C ALA A 61 -2.58 14.74 -1.77
N THR A 62 -3.90 14.84 -1.87
CA THR A 62 -4.73 15.45 -0.82
C THR A 62 -4.81 14.63 0.47
N ASN A 63 -4.35 13.37 0.44
CA ASN A 63 -4.35 12.49 1.61
C ASN A 63 -2.98 12.44 2.31
N VAL A 64 -2.00 13.15 1.79
CA VAL A 64 -0.67 13.18 2.39
C VAL A 64 -0.56 14.37 3.34
N MET A 65 -0.17 14.11 4.56
CA MET A 65 0.10 15.13 5.56
C MET A 65 1.62 15.29 5.71
N VAL A 66 2.03 16.43 6.20
CA VAL A 66 3.45 16.74 6.38
C VAL A 66 3.75 16.93 7.86
N GLY A 67 4.83 16.31 8.32
CA GLY A 67 5.33 16.49 9.67
C GLY A 67 6.82 16.79 9.63
N ILE A 68 7.31 17.41 10.69
CA ILE A 68 8.74 17.66 10.91
C ILE A 68 9.08 17.33 12.35
N ASP A 69 10.34 17.09 12.61
CA ASP A 69 10.86 17.00 13.97
C ASP A 69 11.09 18.41 14.52
N GLU A 70 10.71 18.63 15.76
CA GLU A 70 10.89 19.92 16.42
C GLU A 70 12.23 19.98 17.16
#